data_0e0a9316f0e446acfce867d70f0fea91
#
_entry.id   0e0a9316f0e446acfce867d70f0fea91
#
_cell.length_a   1.000
_cell.length_b   1.000
_cell.length_c   1.000
_cell.angle_alpha   90.00
_cell.angle_beta   90.00
_cell.angle_gamma   90.00
#
_symmetry.space_group_name_H-M   'P 1'
#
loop_
_entity.id
_entity.type
_entity.pdbx_description
1 polymer ?
#
loop_
_entity_poly.entity_id
_entity_poly.type
_entity_poly.pdbx_seq_one_letter_code
_entity_poly.pdbx_strand_id
1 'polypeptide(L)'
;MQAQLVHLHLSSPAVKLRLVTPAADSVPDPVVGAWRQLSACHAATCAALERELGDRHGLGISDFEVLARLVEAEHHHARAQELAEQVHLSQSALSRLVDRLARHDLVRRFTCDMDRRGIFVELTDAGLAKYTEAAPTQHEVLARTLPAS
;
A
#
# COMPACT_ATOMS: atom_id res chain seq x y z
N MET A 1 53.16 67.23 -0.83
CA MET A 1 51.75 67.16 -1.13
C MET A 1 51.23 65.90 -0.48
N GLN A 2 50.41 66.09 0.57
CA GLN A 2 49.95 65.01 1.48
C GLN A 2 48.77 64.22 0.89
N ALA A 3 48.89 62.92 0.84
CA ALA A 3 47.78 62.05 0.56
C ALA A 3 47.21 61.56 1.90
N GLN A 4 45.95 61.92 2.17
CA GLN A 4 45.20 61.50 3.38
C GLN A 4 44.76 60.06 3.27
N LEU A 5 45.18 59.29 4.24
CA LEU A 5 44.65 57.92 4.48
C LEU A 5 43.26 58.03 5.08
N VAL A 6 42.26 57.56 4.38
CA VAL A 6 40.92 57.33 4.93
C VAL A 6 40.85 55.93 5.57
N HIS A 7 40.75 55.92 6.91
CA HIS A 7 40.51 54.68 7.66
C HIS A 7 39.05 54.29 7.53
N LEU A 8 38.79 53.23 6.76
CA LEU A 8 37.49 52.55 6.77
C LEU A 8 37.52 51.49 7.89
N HIS A 9 36.81 51.78 8.99
CA HIS A 9 36.48 50.78 10.01
C HIS A 9 35.36 49.89 9.49
N LEU A 10 35.67 48.72 8.98
CA LEU A 10 34.69 47.65 8.79
C LEU A 10 34.61 46.82 10.07
N SER A 11 33.62 47.15 10.92
CA SER A 11 33.17 46.27 11.98
C SER A 11 32.34 45.16 11.35
N SER A 12 32.93 44.00 11.11
CA SER A 12 32.22 42.81 10.70
C SER A 12 31.73 42.05 11.95
N PRO A 13 30.40 41.85 12.14
CA PRO A 13 29.96 40.96 13.19
C PRO A 13 30.32 39.52 12.77
N ALA A 14 31.23 38.92 13.51
CA ALA A 14 31.55 37.50 13.40
C ALA A 14 30.27 36.68 13.59
N VAL A 15 29.70 36.19 12.48
CA VAL A 15 28.69 35.17 12.49
C VAL A 15 29.35 33.90 13.07
N LYS A 16 29.13 33.65 14.36
CA LYS A 16 29.47 32.37 14.97
C LYS A 16 28.56 31.31 14.33
N LEU A 17 29.07 30.67 13.29
CA LEU A 17 28.50 29.41 12.81
C LEU A 17 28.58 28.42 13.98
N ARG A 18 27.45 28.26 14.67
CA ARG A 18 27.31 27.19 15.64
C ARG A 18 27.21 25.90 14.81
N LEU A 19 28.33 25.19 14.70
CA LEU A 19 28.27 23.79 14.26
C LEU A 19 27.32 23.07 15.21
N VAL A 20 26.11 22.78 14.71
CA VAL A 20 25.24 21.80 15.33
C VAL A 20 25.94 20.47 15.09
N THR A 21 26.76 20.07 16.02
CA THR A 21 27.22 18.67 16.10
C THR A 21 25.94 17.83 16.18
N PRO A 22 25.70 16.89 15.24
CA PRO A 22 24.62 15.93 15.46
C PRO A 22 24.94 15.24 16.78
N ALA A 23 23.94 15.21 17.67
CA ALA A 23 24.06 14.50 18.94
C ALA A 23 24.47 13.05 18.62
N ALA A 24 25.73 12.74 18.84
CA ALA A 24 26.21 11.38 18.92
C ALA A 24 25.49 10.75 20.11
N ASP A 25 24.95 9.53 19.90
CA ASP A 25 24.33 8.65 20.90
C ASP A 25 22.88 9.02 21.35
N SER A 26 21.98 9.31 20.45
CA SER A 26 20.59 8.95 20.72
C SER A 26 20.40 7.47 20.34
N VAL A 27 20.39 6.60 21.35
CA VAL A 27 19.92 5.22 21.19
C VAL A 27 18.55 5.32 20.50
N PRO A 28 18.35 4.71 19.32
CA PRO A 28 17.09 4.82 18.62
C PRO A 28 15.97 4.35 19.56
N ASP A 29 14.92 5.17 19.70
CA ASP A 29 13.74 4.79 20.49
C ASP A 29 13.26 3.40 20.02
N PRO A 30 13.18 2.41 20.92
CA PRO A 30 12.80 1.04 20.56
C PRO A 30 11.46 0.97 19.83
N VAL A 31 10.52 1.85 20.16
CA VAL A 31 9.20 1.93 19.51
C VAL A 31 9.33 2.42 18.07
N VAL A 32 10.16 3.45 17.84
CA VAL A 32 10.46 3.96 16.50
C VAL A 32 11.23 2.91 15.69
N GLY A 33 12.14 2.18 16.32
CA GLY A 33 12.85 1.07 15.71
C GLY A 33 11.90 -0.04 15.25
N ALA A 34 11.00 -0.47 16.12
CA ALA A 34 9.99 -1.49 15.81
C ALA A 34 9.04 -1.03 14.67
N TRP A 35 8.61 0.22 14.68
CA TRP A 35 7.81 0.80 13.60
C TRP A 35 8.53 0.77 12.25
N ARG A 36 9.79 1.18 12.21
CA ARG A 36 10.61 1.16 10.97
C ARG A 36 10.78 -0.26 10.44
N GLN A 37 11.00 -1.23 11.33
CA GLN A 37 11.14 -2.64 10.97
C GLN A 37 9.83 -3.19 10.39
N LEU A 38 8.69 -2.93 11.03
CA LEU A 38 7.37 -3.33 10.53
C LEU A 38 7.09 -2.71 9.15
N SER A 39 7.35 -1.41 9.00
CA SER A 39 7.14 -0.70 7.73
C SER A 39 8.04 -1.25 6.61
N ALA A 40 9.30 -1.57 6.91
CA ALA A 40 10.22 -2.16 5.93
C ALA A 40 9.77 -3.58 5.53
N CYS A 41 9.36 -4.41 6.50
CA CYS A 41 8.83 -5.75 6.25
C CYS A 41 7.58 -5.68 5.37
N HIS A 42 6.62 -4.82 5.72
CA HIS A 42 5.41 -4.60 4.93
C HIS A 42 5.72 -4.17 3.49
N ALA A 43 6.60 -3.18 3.31
CA ALA A 43 6.98 -2.70 1.98
C ALA A 43 7.63 -3.81 1.14
N ALA A 44 8.54 -4.59 1.72
CA ALA A 44 9.20 -5.70 1.03
C ALA A 44 8.22 -6.82 0.65
N THR A 45 7.28 -7.15 1.55
CA THR A 45 6.23 -8.14 1.29
C THR A 45 5.30 -7.68 0.16
N CYS A 46 4.82 -6.43 0.21
CA CYS A 46 3.99 -5.87 -0.85
C CYS A 46 4.70 -5.87 -2.21
N ALA A 47 5.98 -5.46 -2.25
CA ALA A 47 6.74 -5.47 -3.51
C ALA A 47 6.92 -6.89 -4.08
N ALA A 48 7.13 -7.89 -3.21
CA ALA A 48 7.24 -9.28 -3.62
C ALA A 48 5.90 -9.84 -4.12
N LEU A 49 4.80 -9.55 -3.43
CA LEU A 49 3.45 -9.96 -3.84
C LEU A 49 3.06 -9.34 -5.18
N GLU A 50 3.25 -8.02 -5.35
CA GLU A 50 2.92 -7.33 -6.60
C GLU A 50 3.66 -7.93 -7.79
N ARG A 51 4.96 -8.22 -7.63
CA ARG A 51 5.76 -8.85 -8.67
C ARG A 51 5.30 -10.28 -8.98
N GLU A 52 5.20 -11.14 -7.97
CA GLU A 52 4.92 -12.58 -8.19
C GLU A 52 3.48 -12.82 -8.66
N LEU A 53 2.50 -12.10 -8.11
CA LEU A 53 1.11 -12.20 -8.56
C LEU A 53 0.96 -11.60 -9.97
N GLY A 54 1.66 -10.50 -10.25
CA GLY A 54 1.67 -9.87 -11.58
C GLY A 54 2.27 -10.78 -12.64
N ASP A 55 3.49 -11.27 -12.41
CA ASP A 55 4.24 -12.06 -13.39
C ASP A 55 3.61 -13.43 -13.65
N ARG A 56 3.09 -14.09 -12.63
CA ARG A 56 2.56 -15.47 -12.74
C ARG A 56 1.08 -15.52 -13.06
N HIS A 57 0.30 -14.54 -12.61
CA HIS A 57 -1.17 -14.61 -12.66
C HIS A 57 -1.83 -13.37 -13.32
N GLY A 58 -1.07 -12.31 -13.59
CA GLY A 58 -1.61 -11.07 -14.14
C GLY A 58 -2.50 -10.30 -13.16
N LEU A 59 -2.33 -10.52 -11.85
CA LEU A 59 -3.09 -9.88 -10.77
C LEU A 59 -2.20 -8.94 -9.97
N GLY A 60 -2.70 -7.73 -9.68
CA GLY A 60 -2.13 -6.89 -8.62
C GLY A 60 -2.55 -7.37 -7.24
N ILE A 61 -1.88 -6.92 -6.18
CA ILE A 61 -2.24 -7.25 -4.80
C ILE A 61 -3.71 -6.93 -4.53
N SER A 62 -4.17 -5.73 -4.89
CA SER A 62 -5.56 -5.32 -4.65
C SER A 62 -6.57 -6.15 -5.43
N ASP A 63 -6.20 -6.65 -6.63
CA ASP A 63 -7.04 -7.58 -7.39
C ASP A 63 -7.21 -8.87 -6.63
N PHE A 64 -6.10 -9.44 -6.16
CA PHE A 64 -6.12 -10.68 -5.38
C PHE A 64 -6.91 -10.52 -4.08
N GLU A 65 -6.71 -9.43 -3.32
CA GLU A 65 -7.43 -9.17 -2.07
C GLU A 65 -8.95 -9.07 -2.29
N VAL A 66 -9.41 -8.42 -3.36
CA VAL A 66 -10.83 -8.36 -3.70
C VAL A 66 -11.38 -9.76 -3.98
N LEU A 67 -10.68 -10.56 -4.78
CA LEU A 67 -11.10 -11.95 -5.05
C LEU A 67 -11.12 -12.79 -3.77
N ALA A 68 -10.12 -12.65 -2.90
CA ALA A 68 -10.03 -13.34 -1.61
C ALA A 68 -11.24 -13.01 -0.70
N ARG A 69 -11.58 -11.72 -0.56
CA ARG A 69 -12.74 -11.29 0.24
C ARG A 69 -14.07 -11.83 -0.30
N LEU A 70 -14.19 -11.89 -1.62
CA LEU A 70 -15.38 -12.46 -2.26
C LEU A 70 -15.45 -13.99 -2.09
N VAL A 71 -14.32 -14.70 -2.07
CA VAL A 71 -14.29 -16.14 -1.76
C VAL A 71 -14.70 -16.40 -0.32
N GLU A 72 -14.28 -15.56 0.64
CA GLU A 72 -14.61 -15.65 2.05
C GLU A 72 -16.06 -15.23 2.36
N ALA A 73 -16.67 -14.41 1.49
CA ALA A 73 -18.01 -13.88 1.69
C ALA A 73 -19.09 -14.97 1.52
N GLU A 74 -20.17 -14.86 2.27
CA GLU A 74 -21.35 -15.69 2.10
C GLU A 74 -21.90 -15.54 0.67
N HIS A 75 -22.14 -16.65 0.00
CA HIS A 75 -22.60 -16.72 -1.40
C HIS A 75 -21.66 -16.01 -2.41
N HIS A 76 -20.40 -15.79 -2.06
CA HIS A 76 -19.39 -15.19 -2.93
C HIS A 76 -19.73 -13.79 -3.47
N HIS A 77 -20.51 -13.01 -2.72
CA HIS A 77 -20.79 -11.62 -3.05
C HIS A 77 -20.71 -10.70 -1.84
N ALA A 78 -20.42 -9.44 -2.07
CA ALA A 78 -20.37 -8.43 -1.03
C ALA A 78 -20.88 -7.09 -1.56
N ARG A 79 -21.33 -6.23 -0.65
CA ARG A 79 -21.68 -4.86 -0.95
C ARG A 79 -20.40 -4.09 -1.32
N ALA A 80 -20.41 -3.33 -2.42
CA ALA A 80 -19.22 -2.63 -2.88
C ALA A 80 -18.63 -1.68 -1.84
N GLN A 81 -19.47 -1.05 -1.01
CA GLN A 81 -19.00 -0.19 0.08
C GLN A 81 -18.24 -0.99 1.15
N GLU A 82 -18.80 -2.09 1.61
CA GLU A 82 -18.18 -2.97 2.62
C GLU A 82 -16.87 -3.57 2.10
N LEU A 83 -16.88 -3.99 0.82
CA LEU A 83 -15.69 -4.52 0.17
C LEU A 83 -14.56 -3.49 0.11
N ALA A 84 -14.88 -2.20 -0.21
CA ALA A 84 -13.90 -1.13 -0.21
C ALA A 84 -13.25 -0.92 1.16
N GLU A 85 -14.04 -0.96 2.23
CA GLU A 85 -13.56 -0.85 3.61
C GLU A 85 -12.65 -2.02 3.98
N GLN A 86 -13.05 -3.26 3.64
CA GLN A 86 -12.27 -4.47 3.93
C GLN A 86 -10.90 -4.49 3.22
N VAL A 87 -10.83 -3.99 1.99
CA VAL A 87 -9.58 -3.94 1.21
C VAL A 87 -8.85 -2.60 1.33
N HIS A 88 -9.30 -1.73 2.24
CA HIS A 88 -8.71 -0.41 2.50
C HIS A 88 -8.57 0.48 1.26
N LEU A 89 -9.55 0.43 0.37
CA LEU A 89 -9.61 1.26 -0.83
C LEU A 89 -10.70 2.34 -0.72
N SER A 90 -10.50 3.47 -1.41
CA SER A 90 -11.58 4.42 -1.62
C SER A 90 -12.64 3.82 -2.57
N GLN A 91 -13.89 4.30 -2.48
CA GLN A 91 -14.98 3.86 -3.36
C GLN A 91 -14.62 4.00 -4.84
N SER A 92 -13.97 5.10 -5.22
CA SER A 92 -13.53 5.33 -6.60
C SER A 92 -12.41 4.39 -7.04
N ALA A 93 -11.49 4.04 -6.13
CA ALA A 93 -10.42 3.08 -6.41
C ALA A 93 -10.99 1.67 -6.58
N LEU A 94 -11.88 1.24 -5.67
CA LEU A 94 -12.57 -0.04 -5.80
C LEU A 94 -13.39 -0.10 -7.08
N SER A 95 -14.13 0.96 -7.44
CA SER A 95 -14.92 0.97 -8.67
C SER A 95 -14.06 0.71 -9.90
N ARG A 96 -12.91 1.37 -10.03
CA ARG A 96 -11.98 1.14 -11.15
C ARG A 96 -11.40 -0.28 -11.15
N LEU A 97 -11.10 -0.80 -9.97
CA LEU A 97 -10.58 -2.15 -9.81
C LEU A 97 -11.63 -3.19 -10.22
N VAL A 98 -12.86 -3.06 -9.73
CA VAL A 98 -13.98 -3.95 -10.10
C VAL A 98 -14.29 -3.87 -11.61
N ASP A 99 -14.23 -2.69 -12.22
CA ASP A 99 -14.38 -2.54 -13.69
C ASP A 99 -13.29 -3.31 -14.45
N ARG A 100 -12.05 -3.29 -13.94
CA ARG A 100 -10.95 -4.08 -14.53
C ARG A 100 -11.19 -5.57 -14.39
N LEU A 101 -11.52 -6.05 -13.18
CA LEU A 101 -11.81 -7.48 -12.94
C LEU A 101 -13.02 -7.97 -13.76
N ALA A 102 -14.06 -7.14 -13.90
CA ALA A 102 -15.24 -7.47 -14.69
C ALA A 102 -14.94 -7.59 -16.19
N ARG A 103 -14.01 -6.77 -16.73
CA ARG A 103 -13.56 -6.92 -18.13
C ARG A 103 -12.87 -8.25 -18.41
N HIS A 104 -12.30 -8.88 -17.37
CA HIS A 104 -11.70 -10.20 -17.42
C HIS A 104 -12.64 -11.32 -16.95
N ASP A 105 -13.93 -11.01 -16.76
CA ASP A 105 -14.97 -11.93 -16.30
C ASP A 105 -14.66 -12.60 -14.95
N LEU A 106 -13.85 -11.95 -14.10
CA LEU A 106 -13.52 -12.48 -12.77
C LEU A 106 -14.57 -12.11 -11.71
N VAL A 107 -15.27 -11.01 -11.91
CA VAL A 107 -16.36 -10.55 -11.05
C VAL A 107 -17.48 -9.96 -11.89
N ARG A 108 -18.67 -9.83 -11.31
CA ARG A 108 -19.78 -9.09 -11.91
C ARG A 108 -20.43 -8.16 -10.89
N ARG A 109 -21.03 -7.07 -11.37
CA ARG A 109 -21.86 -6.17 -10.55
C ARG A 109 -23.32 -6.51 -10.71
N PHE A 110 -24.05 -6.39 -9.61
CA PHE A 110 -25.50 -6.45 -9.65
C PHE A 110 -26.11 -5.53 -8.59
N THR A 111 -27.41 -5.28 -8.74
CA THR A 111 -28.24 -4.59 -7.75
C THR A 111 -29.25 -5.56 -7.20
N CYS A 112 -29.43 -5.59 -5.89
CA CYS A 112 -30.43 -6.42 -5.26
C CYS A 112 -31.79 -5.69 -5.26
N ASP A 113 -32.87 -6.39 -5.61
CA ASP A 113 -34.23 -5.82 -5.59
C ASP A 113 -34.67 -5.38 -4.20
N MET A 114 -34.14 -6.02 -3.17
CA MET A 114 -34.37 -5.70 -1.75
C MET A 114 -33.59 -4.45 -1.30
N ASP A 115 -32.53 -4.10 -2.02
CA ASP A 115 -31.68 -2.94 -1.74
C ASP A 115 -31.25 -2.23 -3.01
N ARG A 116 -32.20 -1.50 -3.60
CA ARG A 116 -31.99 -0.74 -4.85
C ARG A 116 -30.94 0.37 -4.76
N ARG A 117 -30.41 0.66 -3.56
CA ARG A 117 -29.36 1.68 -3.34
C ARG A 117 -27.97 1.09 -3.24
N GLY A 118 -27.86 -0.24 -3.13
CA GLY A 118 -26.59 -0.94 -2.98
C GLY A 118 -26.12 -1.56 -4.30
N ILE A 119 -24.87 -1.29 -4.66
CA ILE A 119 -24.16 -2.05 -5.70
C ILE A 119 -23.46 -3.20 -5.01
N PHE A 120 -23.66 -4.41 -5.52
CA PHE A 120 -23.00 -5.62 -5.09
C PHE A 120 -21.99 -6.08 -6.13
N VAL A 121 -20.93 -6.72 -5.64
CA VAL A 121 -19.90 -7.36 -6.46
C VAL A 121 -19.95 -8.85 -6.14
N GLU A 122 -20.01 -9.68 -7.15
CA GLU A 122 -20.07 -11.12 -7.05
C GLU A 122 -18.91 -11.75 -7.80
N LEU A 123 -18.34 -12.78 -7.20
CA LEU A 123 -17.30 -13.60 -7.81
C LEU A 123 -17.91 -14.49 -8.87
N THR A 124 -17.26 -14.61 -10.03
CA THR A 124 -17.62 -15.59 -11.05
C THR A 124 -16.89 -16.91 -10.84
N ASP A 125 -17.29 -17.97 -11.57
CA ASP A 125 -16.55 -19.23 -11.57
C ASP A 125 -15.11 -19.03 -12.09
N ALA A 126 -14.92 -18.16 -13.08
CA ALA A 126 -13.59 -17.78 -13.58
C ALA A 126 -12.77 -17.04 -12.52
N GLY A 127 -13.41 -16.17 -11.73
CA GLY A 127 -12.78 -15.48 -10.60
C GLY A 127 -12.36 -16.45 -9.50
N LEU A 128 -13.20 -17.42 -9.15
CA LEU A 128 -12.87 -18.46 -8.19
C LEU A 128 -11.70 -19.32 -8.66
N ALA A 129 -11.70 -19.74 -9.93
CA ALA A 129 -10.60 -20.50 -10.51
C ALA A 129 -9.30 -19.68 -10.47
N LYS A 130 -9.36 -18.39 -10.82
CA LYS A 130 -8.21 -17.48 -10.81
C LYS A 130 -7.63 -17.28 -9.42
N TYR A 131 -8.48 -17.08 -8.41
CA TYR A 131 -8.07 -17.02 -7.02
C TYR A 131 -7.40 -18.34 -6.57
N THR A 132 -8.02 -19.49 -6.86
CA THR A 132 -7.49 -20.80 -6.49
C THR A 132 -6.12 -21.07 -7.08
N GLU A 133 -5.88 -20.65 -8.33
CA GLU A 133 -4.59 -20.73 -9.00
C GLU A 133 -3.53 -19.84 -8.33
N ALA A 134 -3.90 -18.61 -7.94
CA ALA A 134 -2.99 -17.60 -7.41
C ALA A 134 -2.71 -17.74 -5.89
N ALA A 135 -3.62 -18.32 -5.11
CA ALA A 135 -3.49 -18.42 -3.66
C ALA A 135 -2.21 -19.11 -3.17
N PRO A 136 -1.72 -20.20 -3.79
CA PRO A 136 -0.43 -20.78 -3.42
C PRO A 136 0.75 -19.81 -3.58
N THR A 137 0.74 -18.98 -4.63
CA THR A 137 1.77 -17.95 -4.86
C THR A 137 1.77 -16.91 -3.75
N GLN A 138 0.60 -16.41 -3.34
CA GLN A 138 0.50 -15.50 -2.20
C GLN A 138 1.07 -16.16 -0.93
N HIS A 139 0.67 -17.39 -0.64
CA HIS A 139 1.15 -18.11 0.54
C HIS A 139 2.67 -18.29 0.54
N GLU A 140 3.26 -18.69 -0.59
CA GLU A 140 4.73 -18.81 -0.75
C GLU A 140 5.45 -17.49 -0.46
N VAL A 141 4.93 -16.38 -0.97
CA VAL A 141 5.52 -15.04 -0.74
C VAL A 141 5.42 -14.66 0.73
N LEU A 142 4.25 -14.81 1.34
CA LEU A 142 4.03 -14.49 2.76
C LEU A 142 4.92 -15.32 3.66
N ALA A 143 5.02 -16.63 3.43
CA ALA A 143 5.88 -17.53 4.21
C ALA A 143 7.37 -17.16 4.13
N ARG A 144 7.81 -16.58 3.02
CA ARG A 144 9.20 -16.19 2.77
C ARG A 144 9.52 -14.79 3.32
N THR A 145 8.55 -13.89 3.37
CA THR A 145 8.78 -12.47 3.65
C THR A 145 8.37 -12.04 5.05
N LEU A 146 7.43 -12.76 5.67
CA LEU A 146 7.01 -12.49 7.04
C LEU A 146 7.92 -13.21 8.03
N PRO A 147 8.23 -12.60 9.20
CA PRO A 147 8.97 -13.27 10.24
C PRO A 147 8.19 -14.48 10.76
N ALA A 148 8.90 -15.57 11.01
CA ALA A 148 8.27 -16.74 11.66
C ALA A 148 7.75 -16.32 13.04
N SER A 149 6.50 -16.65 13.34
CA SER A 149 5.86 -16.42 14.64
C SER A 149 6.40 -17.37 15.69
#